data_e3795783569e3352d31fd036eb700883
#
_entry.id   e3795783569e3352d31fd036eb700883
#
_cell.length_a   1.000
_cell.length_b   1.000
_cell.length_c   1.000
_cell.angle_alpha   90.00
_cell.angle_beta   90.00
_cell.angle_gamma   90.00
#
_symmetry.space_group_name_H-M   'P 1'
#
loop_
_entity.id
_entity.type
_entity.pdbx_description
1 polymer ?
#
loop_
_entity_poly.entity_id
_entity_poly.type
_entity_poly.pdbx_seq_one_letter_code
_entity_poly.pdbx_strand_id
1 'polypeptide(L)'
;MEKIQVKIKRIFEKREGENERGKWAYQDIHVVEDNNERFPNEFLATLGINELETLGKLKEGDTIKIGLSFGVRSYTDRENKERYNQTVSGWGIEVVEVSAF
;
A
#
# COMPACT_ATOMS: atom_id res chain seq x y z
N MET A 1 -10.56 11.87 0.70
CA MET A 1 -11.04 10.47 0.63
C MET A 1 -11.06 9.86 2.02
N GLU A 2 -12.13 9.20 2.37
CA GLU A 2 -12.22 8.52 3.65
C GLU A 2 -11.34 7.28 3.67
N LYS A 3 -10.91 6.90 4.87
CA LYS A 3 -10.15 5.68 5.04
C LYS A 3 -11.06 4.47 4.87
N ILE A 4 -10.53 3.41 4.28
CA ILE A 4 -11.26 2.16 4.11
C ILE A 4 -10.66 1.09 5.02
N GLN A 5 -11.49 0.14 5.42
CA GLN A 5 -11.06 -0.98 6.25
C GLN A 5 -10.66 -2.15 5.37
N VAL A 6 -9.44 -2.64 5.58
CA VAL A 6 -8.88 -3.73 4.80
C VAL A 6 -8.17 -4.72 5.70
N LYS A 7 -8.05 -5.95 5.22
CA LYS A 7 -7.27 -6.99 5.88
C LYS A 7 -5.98 -7.20 5.10
N ILE A 8 -4.87 -7.28 5.80
CA ILE A 8 -3.56 -7.48 5.19
C ILE A 8 -3.41 -8.96 4.82
N LYS A 9 -3.23 -9.25 3.54
CA LYS A 9 -3.00 -10.61 3.04
C LYS A 9 -1.52 -10.92 2.95
N ARG A 10 -0.70 -9.93 2.57
CA ARG A 10 0.74 -10.11 2.42
C ARG A 10 1.47 -8.79 2.59
N ILE A 11 2.62 -8.85 3.23
CA ILE A 11 3.54 -7.72 3.37
C ILE A 11 4.78 -8.08 2.57
N PHE A 12 5.11 -7.25 1.58
CA PHE A 12 6.27 -7.47 0.73
C PHE A 12 7.53 -6.88 1.35
N GLU A 13 8.66 -7.17 0.76
CA GLU A 13 9.95 -6.71 1.25
C GLU A 13 10.08 -5.20 1.12
N LYS A 14 10.65 -4.58 2.15
CA LYS A 14 10.90 -3.14 2.16
C LYS A 14 11.99 -2.78 1.16
N ARG A 15 11.75 -1.71 0.40
CA ARG A 15 12.74 -1.11 -0.48
C ARG A 15 13.20 0.19 0.14
N GLU A 16 14.49 0.40 0.26
CA GLU A 16 15.03 1.62 0.84
C GLU A 16 16.34 2.02 0.18
N GLY A 17 16.67 3.30 0.32
CA GLY A 17 17.89 3.85 -0.23
C GLY A 17 18.12 5.26 0.29
N GLU A 18 19.14 5.89 -0.26
CA GLU A 18 19.50 7.25 0.09
C GLU A 18 19.93 8.00 -1.16
N ASN A 19 19.51 9.25 -1.26
CA ASN A 19 19.90 10.13 -2.35
C ASN A 19 20.22 11.51 -1.81
N GLU A 20 20.47 12.49 -2.69
CA GLU A 20 20.82 13.86 -2.30
C GLU A 20 19.76 14.53 -1.43
N ARG A 21 18.51 14.10 -1.53
CA ARG A 21 17.39 14.65 -0.75
C ARG A 21 17.23 13.96 0.61
N GLY A 22 17.99 12.89 0.86
CA GLY A 22 17.92 12.14 2.10
C GLY A 22 17.52 10.70 1.89
N LYS A 23 17.05 10.07 2.94
CA LYS A 23 16.65 8.67 2.91
C LYS A 23 15.24 8.50 2.40
N TRP A 24 15.02 7.45 1.62
CA TRP A 24 13.68 7.08 1.17
C TRP A 24 13.43 5.61 1.47
N ALA A 25 12.17 5.27 1.67
CA ALA A 25 11.78 3.89 1.90
C ALA A 25 10.34 3.69 1.46
N TYR A 26 10.07 2.55 0.84
CA TYR A 26 8.74 2.15 0.40
C TYR A 26 8.52 0.68 0.68
N GLN A 27 7.29 0.32 0.95
CA GLN A 27 6.92 -1.07 1.15
C GLN A 27 5.51 -1.29 0.63
N ASP A 28 5.33 -2.34 -0.17
CA ASP A 28 4.03 -2.69 -0.72
C ASP A 28 3.33 -3.67 0.20
N ILE A 29 2.02 -3.57 0.27
CA ILE A 29 1.18 -4.55 0.96
C ILE A 29 0.05 -4.97 0.04
N HIS A 30 -0.33 -6.25 0.14
CA HIS A 30 -1.49 -6.79 -0.55
C HIS A 30 -2.64 -6.83 0.45
N VAL A 31 -3.71 -6.14 0.15
CA VAL A 31 -4.85 -6.04 1.05
C VAL A 31 -6.15 -6.40 0.34
N VAL A 32 -7.13 -6.81 1.13
CA VAL A 32 -8.47 -7.10 0.65
C VAL A 32 -9.46 -6.29 1.46
N GLU A 33 -10.46 -5.71 0.81
CA GLU A 33 -11.48 -4.95 1.51
C GLU A 33 -12.21 -5.82 2.54
N ASP A 34 -12.38 -5.28 3.74
CA ASP A 34 -13.09 -5.96 4.83
C ASP A 34 -14.50 -5.35 4.94
N ASN A 35 -15.39 -5.75 4.04
CA ASN A 35 -16.70 -5.14 3.89
C ASN A 35 -17.86 -6.13 3.74
N ASN A 36 -17.63 -7.41 4.01
CA ASN A 36 -18.63 -8.48 3.89
C ASN A 36 -19.22 -8.65 2.47
N GLU A 37 -18.58 -8.06 1.47
CA GLU A 37 -18.99 -8.23 0.10
C GLU A 37 -18.64 -9.63 -0.40
N ARG A 38 -19.45 -10.14 -1.35
CA ARG A 38 -19.22 -11.44 -1.94
C ARG A 38 -17.92 -11.48 -2.73
N PHE A 39 -17.61 -10.36 -3.40
CA PHE A 39 -16.40 -10.22 -4.21
C PHE A 39 -15.67 -8.95 -3.77
N PRO A 40 -15.00 -8.97 -2.61
CA PRO A 40 -14.27 -7.79 -2.16
C PRO A 40 -13.11 -7.48 -3.09
N ASN A 41 -12.81 -6.20 -3.23
CA ASN A 41 -11.67 -5.78 -4.05
C ASN A 41 -10.36 -6.09 -3.32
N GLU A 42 -9.38 -6.55 -4.07
CA GLU A 42 -8.02 -6.76 -3.58
C GLU A 42 -7.10 -5.88 -4.39
N PHE A 43 -6.09 -5.34 -3.75
CA PHE A 43 -5.14 -4.45 -4.42
C PHE A 43 -3.82 -4.38 -3.68
N LEU A 44 -2.82 -3.83 -4.35
CA LEU A 44 -1.53 -3.52 -3.75
C LEU A 44 -1.51 -2.04 -3.42
N ALA A 45 -1.03 -1.71 -2.24
CA ALA A 45 -0.83 -0.32 -1.83
C ALA A 45 0.63 -0.12 -1.45
N THR A 46 1.21 0.99 -1.89
CA THR A 46 2.59 1.35 -1.56
C THR A 46 2.58 2.31 -0.38
N LEU A 47 3.33 1.96 0.66
CA LEU A 47 3.45 2.78 1.87
C LEU A 47 4.81 3.48 1.88
N GLY A 48 4.80 4.77 2.21
CA GLY A 48 6.02 5.57 2.30
C GLY A 48 6.64 5.51 3.69
N ILE A 49 7.78 6.18 3.84
CA ILE A 49 8.59 6.14 5.06
C ILE A 49 7.80 6.48 6.33
N ASN A 50 6.82 7.39 6.23
CA ASN A 50 6.03 7.80 7.40
C ASN A 50 5.13 6.69 7.94
N GLU A 51 4.84 5.68 7.14
CA GLU A 51 3.94 4.59 7.52
C GLU A 51 4.67 3.32 7.95
N LEU A 52 5.97 3.25 7.68
CA LEU A 52 6.70 2.00 7.89
C LEU A 52 6.89 1.61 9.36
N GLU A 53 6.94 2.58 10.26
CA GLU A 53 7.04 2.29 11.68
C GLU A 53 5.79 1.55 12.15
N THR A 54 4.62 2.05 11.75
CA THR A 54 3.35 1.39 12.08
C THR A 54 3.26 0.03 11.42
N LEU A 55 3.65 -0.05 10.15
CA LEU A 55 3.62 -1.32 9.41
C LEU A 55 4.51 -2.37 10.06
N GLY A 56 5.65 -1.98 10.62
CA GLY A 56 6.56 -2.89 11.28
C GLY A 56 5.96 -3.61 12.50
N LYS A 57 4.87 -3.08 13.03
CA LYS A 57 4.16 -3.68 14.17
C LYS A 57 2.99 -4.57 13.73
N LEU A 58 2.77 -4.67 12.42
CA LEU A 58 1.66 -5.40 11.82
C LEU A 58 2.14 -6.69 11.18
N LYS A 59 1.20 -7.60 10.96
CA LYS A 59 1.48 -8.87 10.30
C LYS A 59 0.33 -9.26 9.40
N GLU A 60 0.54 -10.28 8.60
CA GLU A 60 -0.50 -10.83 7.74
C GLU A 60 -1.69 -11.28 8.58
N GLY A 61 -2.89 -10.95 8.13
CA GLY A 61 -4.13 -11.24 8.84
C GLY A 61 -4.66 -10.09 9.67
N ASP A 62 -3.85 -9.06 9.93
CA ASP A 62 -4.29 -7.90 10.70
C ASP A 62 -5.27 -7.06 9.89
N THR A 63 -6.21 -6.41 10.57
CA THR A 63 -7.19 -5.52 9.96
C THR A 63 -6.83 -4.07 10.29
N ILE A 64 -6.79 -3.24 9.25
CA ILE A 64 -6.43 -1.84 9.37
C ILE A 64 -7.41 -0.95 8.61
N LYS A 65 -7.40 0.33 8.94
CA LYS A 65 -8.00 1.37 8.10
C LYS A 65 -6.87 2.14 7.44
N ILE A 66 -7.03 2.43 6.17
CA ILE A 66 -6.01 3.08 5.38
C ILE A 66 -6.62 4.10 4.42
N GLY A 67 -5.98 5.25 4.31
CA GLY A 67 -6.32 6.22 3.28
C GLY A 67 -5.60 5.87 2.00
N LEU A 68 -6.22 6.11 0.87
CA LEU A 68 -5.64 5.79 -0.43
C LEU A 68 -5.55 7.03 -1.31
N SER A 69 -4.46 7.10 -2.04
CA SER A 69 -4.26 8.10 -3.08
C SER A 69 -3.95 7.37 -4.38
N PHE A 70 -4.63 7.75 -5.44
CA PHE A 70 -4.46 7.13 -6.75
C PHE A 70 -3.78 8.09 -7.69
N GLY A 71 -2.92 7.57 -8.54
CA GLY A 71 -2.25 8.38 -9.55
C GLY A 71 -2.00 7.59 -10.81
N VAL A 72 -1.76 8.31 -11.89
CA VAL A 72 -1.42 7.73 -13.18
C VAL A 72 -0.20 8.45 -13.71
N ARG A 73 0.77 7.69 -14.18
CA ARG A 73 1.93 8.22 -14.88
C ARG A 73 1.96 7.65 -16.29
N SER A 74 2.19 8.51 -17.26
CA SER A 74 2.39 8.07 -18.63
C SER A 74 3.89 8.09 -18.94
N TYR A 75 4.30 7.19 -19.81
CA TYR A 75 5.67 7.12 -20.30
C TYR A 75 5.69 6.54 -21.70
N THR A 76 6.76 6.81 -22.41
CA THR A 76 6.94 6.28 -23.76
C THR A 76 7.90 5.09 -23.68
N ASP A 77 7.46 3.94 -24.18
CA ASP A 77 8.29 2.74 -24.16
C ASP A 77 9.30 2.71 -25.31
N ARG A 78 10.07 1.61 -25.39
CA ARG A 78 11.09 1.45 -26.41
C ARG A 78 10.55 1.40 -27.85
N GLU A 79 9.26 1.03 -27.98
CA GLU A 79 8.58 0.96 -29.26
C GLU A 79 7.91 2.27 -29.62
N ASN A 80 8.17 3.32 -28.83
CA ASN A 80 7.59 4.66 -29.02
C ASN A 80 6.07 4.71 -28.81
N LYS A 81 5.56 3.77 -28.01
CA LYS A 81 4.15 3.73 -27.62
C LYS A 81 3.95 4.33 -26.25
N GLU A 82 2.88 5.10 -26.10
CA GLU A 82 2.52 5.66 -24.83
C GLU A 82 1.93 4.58 -23.92
N ARG A 83 2.48 4.48 -22.73
CA ARG A 83 2.04 3.52 -21.71
C ARG A 83 1.63 4.25 -20.45
N TYR A 84 0.79 3.62 -19.66
CA TYR A 84 0.29 4.18 -18.41
C TYR A 84 0.62 3.24 -17.26
N ASN A 85 1.02 3.84 -16.13
CA ASN A 85 1.27 3.10 -14.91
C ASN A 85 0.41 3.69 -13.80
N GLN A 86 -0.47 2.89 -13.25
CA GLN A 86 -1.33 3.30 -12.15
C GLN A 86 -0.62 3.06 -10.81
N THR A 87 -0.68 4.07 -9.95
CA THR A 87 -0.10 3.97 -8.62
C THR A 87 -1.19 4.07 -7.57
N VAL A 88 -1.04 3.30 -6.50
CA VAL A 88 -1.92 3.34 -5.33
C VAL A 88 -1.04 3.50 -4.12
N SER A 89 -1.17 4.64 -3.43
CA SER A 89 -0.39 4.95 -2.24
C SER A 89 -1.28 4.87 -1.01
N GLY A 90 -0.79 4.29 0.07
CA GLY A 90 -1.49 4.20 1.33
C GLY A 90 -0.94 5.20 2.34
N TRP A 91 -1.82 5.76 3.15
CA TRP A 91 -1.44 6.71 4.20
C TRP A 91 -2.36 6.58 5.41
N GLY A 92 -1.86 7.07 6.54
CA GLY A 92 -2.67 7.17 7.76
C GLY A 92 -3.19 5.84 8.28
N ILE A 93 -2.32 4.85 8.39
CA ILE A 93 -2.71 3.52 8.87
C ILE A 93 -3.24 3.58 10.31
N GLU A 94 -4.43 3.01 10.54
CA GLU A 94 -5.00 2.84 11.86
C GLU A 94 -5.25 1.36 12.09
N VAL A 95 -4.74 0.82 13.20
CA VAL A 95 -4.93 -0.60 13.52
C VAL A 95 -6.34 -0.79 14.07
N VAL A 96 -7.10 -1.70 13.46
CA VAL A 96 -8.47 -2.02 13.90
C VAL A 96 -8.46 -3.29 14.73
N GLU A 97 -7.83 -4.34 14.20
CA GLU A 97 -7.79 -5.63 14.86
C GLU A 97 -6.48 -6.33 14.54
N VAL A 98 -5.83 -6.88 15.57
CA VAL A 98 -4.60 -7.61 15.43
C VAL A 98 -4.92 -9.10 15.38
N SER A 99 -4.37 -9.79 14.38
CA SER A 99 -4.55 -11.24 14.24
C SER A 99 -3.98 -11.97 15.46
N ALA A 100 -4.68 -13.00 15.92
CA ALA A 100 -4.26 -13.81 17.06
C ALA A 100 -3.09 -14.74 16.73
N PHE A 101 -2.72 -14.85 15.45
CA PHE A 101 -1.70 -15.78 14.97
C PHE A 101 -0.55 -15.12 14.26
#